data_1869a5e260e3d1f5c3257702ec316ca1
#
_entry.id   1869a5e260e3d1f5c3257702ec316ca1
#
_cell.length_a   1.000
_cell.length_b   1.000
_cell.length_c   1.000
_cell.angle_alpha   90.00
_cell.angle_beta   90.00
_cell.angle_gamma   90.00
#
_symmetry.space_group_name_H-M   'P 1'
#
loop_
_entity.id
_entity.type
_entity.pdbx_description
1 polymer ?
#
loop_
_entity_poly.entity_id
_entity_poly.type
_entity_poly.pdbx_seq_one_letter_code
_entity_poly.pdbx_strand_id
1 'polypeptide(L)'
;MWKLRTASSLILLILLSGGALAKTSKVIATGGASTIEGSAGGGIVPWAVINGYASSGEWSATAMLTSVSVDDFSLRVVGASLAIDNRFEFSIAKQTFDLDSLGGELGQDIVGVKYKLAGELLYSAIPQLTLGLQYKRVDDFTIPQAVGAQDDSGLDAYVAASKLFFDAIAGRNLLLNATVRATKANQIGLLGFGNTKDDSYQWVFEGSAALLLTDNLAIGYEYRQKPDQLSFATENDWQDIFLAWFVNKHLSVVTAYTDLGSIAGYENQQGWYISIEGAL
;
A
#
# COMPACT_ATOMS: atom_id res chain seq x y z
N MET A 1 -20.05 16.29 -3.17
CA MET A 1 -20.67 15.43 -4.19
C MET A 1 -20.01 15.48 -5.59
N TRP A 2 -19.32 16.54 -5.98
CA TRP A 2 -18.72 16.63 -7.34
C TRP A 2 -17.35 15.92 -7.45
N LYS A 3 -16.55 15.87 -6.38
CA LYS A 3 -15.21 15.22 -6.37
C LYS A 3 -15.24 13.68 -6.60
N LEU A 4 -16.31 12.97 -6.20
CA LEU A 4 -16.45 11.54 -6.44
C LEU A 4 -16.67 11.18 -7.93
N ARG A 5 -17.29 12.08 -8.71
CA ARG A 5 -17.59 11.82 -10.13
C ARG A 5 -16.35 11.81 -11.01
N THR A 6 -15.32 12.58 -10.66
CA THR A 6 -14.09 12.66 -11.46
C THR A 6 -13.19 11.43 -11.28
N ALA A 7 -13.09 10.88 -10.06
CA ALA A 7 -12.28 9.69 -9.80
C ALA A 7 -12.93 8.42 -10.38
N SER A 8 -14.25 8.27 -10.23
CA SER A 8 -15.00 7.17 -10.85
C SER A 8 -14.93 7.21 -12.37
N SER A 9 -14.87 8.42 -12.97
CA SER A 9 -14.70 8.57 -14.42
C SER A 9 -13.31 8.18 -14.91
N LEU A 10 -12.27 8.36 -14.11
CA LEU A 10 -10.90 7.99 -14.47
C LEU A 10 -10.72 6.46 -14.50
N ILE A 11 -11.25 5.75 -13.50
CA ILE A 11 -11.22 4.27 -13.47
C ILE A 11 -12.08 3.69 -14.61
N LEU A 12 -13.24 4.28 -14.87
CA LEU A 12 -14.10 3.84 -15.98
C LEU A 12 -13.43 4.07 -17.34
N LEU A 13 -12.65 5.16 -17.51
CA LEU A 13 -11.89 5.41 -18.73
C LEU A 13 -10.76 4.38 -18.92
N ILE A 14 -10.07 3.98 -17.84
CA ILE A 14 -9.02 2.95 -17.89
C ILE A 14 -9.63 1.60 -18.28
N LEU A 15 -10.80 1.26 -17.74
CA LEU A 15 -11.50 0.01 -18.08
C LEU A 15 -12.05 -0.02 -19.52
N LEU A 16 -12.37 1.15 -20.10
CA LEU A 16 -12.91 1.25 -21.47
C LEU A 16 -11.82 1.36 -22.54
N SER A 17 -10.60 1.76 -22.20
CA SER A 17 -9.48 1.89 -23.14
C SER A 17 -8.75 0.56 -23.42
N GLY A 18 -9.25 -0.56 -22.96
CA GLY A 18 -8.65 -1.91 -23.04
C GLY A 18 -8.46 -2.50 -24.44
N GLY A 19 -8.22 -1.68 -25.44
CA GLY A 19 -8.03 -2.08 -26.82
C GLY A 19 -6.64 -1.84 -27.41
N ALA A 20 -5.68 -1.26 -26.72
CA ALA A 20 -4.40 -0.90 -27.32
C ALA A 20 -3.20 -1.12 -26.39
N LEU A 21 -2.50 -2.23 -26.60
CA LEU A 21 -1.04 -2.33 -26.53
C LEU A 21 -0.33 -2.64 -25.21
N ALA A 22 -0.97 -2.88 -24.10
CA ALA A 22 -0.26 -3.51 -22.97
C ALA A 22 -0.18 -5.02 -23.21
N LYS A 23 0.99 -5.54 -23.55
CA LYS A 23 1.25 -6.98 -23.50
C LYS A 23 1.39 -7.35 -22.02
N THR A 24 0.40 -8.04 -21.47
CA THR A 24 0.35 -8.46 -20.07
C THR A 24 0.75 -9.93 -19.96
N SER A 25 2.06 -10.20 -19.87
CA SER A 25 2.59 -11.57 -19.88
C SER A 25 2.69 -12.21 -18.51
N LYS A 26 2.65 -11.43 -17.42
CA LYS A 26 2.65 -11.99 -16.06
C LYS A 26 1.42 -12.87 -15.79
N VAL A 27 1.61 -13.87 -14.93
CA VAL A 27 0.52 -14.70 -14.40
C VAL A 27 -0.41 -13.85 -13.52
N ILE A 28 -1.70 -14.17 -13.53
CA ILE A 28 -2.70 -13.51 -12.66
C ILE A 28 -2.28 -13.63 -11.19
N ALA A 29 -2.64 -12.67 -10.36
CA ALA A 29 -2.26 -12.52 -8.95
C ALA A 29 -0.76 -12.24 -8.68
N THR A 30 0.11 -12.15 -9.68
CA THR A 30 1.55 -11.86 -9.47
C THR A 30 1.91 -10.39 -9.58
N GLY A 31 0.98 -9.53 -9.94
CA GLY A 31 1.15 -8.07 -9.93
C GLY A 31 1.03 -7.45 -8.54
N GLY A 32 0.44 -8.18 -7.59
CA GLY A 32 0.00 -7.62 -6.32
C GLY A 32 -1.27 -6.78 -6.47
N ALA A 33 -1.59 -6.01 -5.45
CA ALA A 33 -2.56 -4.92 -5.48
C ALA A 33 -1.83 -3.64 -5.06
N SER A 34 -2.48 -2.48 -5.18
CA SER A 34 -1.89 -1.24 -4.66
C SER A 34 -2.17 -1.10 -3.17
N THR A 35 -1.13 -0.75 -2.41
CA THR A 35 -1.26 -0.39 -0.99
C THR A 35 -1.91 0.98 -0.83
N ILE A 36 -2.32 1.33 0.40
CA ILE A 36 -2.79 2.67 0.76
C ILE A 36 -1.76 3.78 0.46
N GLU A 37 -0.50 3.44 0.24
CA GLU A 37 0.58 4.36 -0.13
C GLU A 37 0.87 4.36 -1.66
N GLY A 38 0.08 3.63 -2.46
CA GLY A 38 0.15 3.63 -3.92
C GLY A 38 1.13 2.63 -4.55
N SER A 39 2.06 2.06 -3.80
CA SER A 39 2.99 1.05 -4.30
C SER A 39 2.37 -0.35 -4.32
N ALA A 40 2.88 -1.25 -5.16
CA ALA A 40 2.42 -2.64 -5.19
C ALA A 40 2.64 -3.36 -3.84
N GLY A 41 1.62 -4.09 -3.37
CA GLY A 41 1.66 -4.83 -2.11
C GLY A 41 0.38 -5.63 -1.85
N GLY A 42 0.03 -5.82 -0.58
CA GLY A 42 -1.21 -6.48 -0.17
C GLY A 42 -2.34 -5.46 0.06
N GLY A 43 -2.13 -4.52 0.94
CA GLY A 43 -3.09 -3.47 1.32
C GLY A 43 -2.40 -2.43 2.17
N ILE A 44 -1.82 -2.84 3.28
CA ILE A 44 -1.07 -1.97 4.18
C ILE A 44 0.46 -2.16 4.08
N VAL A 45 0.93 -3.27 3.52
CA VAL A 45 2.35 -3.62 3.41
C VAL A 45 2.81 -3.60 1.94
N PRO A 46 3.89 -2.87 1.59
CA PRO A 46 4.50 -2.95 0.27
C PRO A 46 5.24 -4.28 0.08
N TRP A 47 5.00 -4.94 -1.06
CA TRP A 47 5.70 -6.17 -1.42
C TRP A 47 6.82 -5.91 -2.41
N ALA A 48 7.69 -6.89 -2.59
CA ALA A 48 8.74 -6.81 -3.59
C ALA A 48 8.24 -7.01 -5.04
N VAL A 49 6.94 -7.10 -5.27
CA VAL A 49 6.37 -7.15 -6.62
C VAL A 49 6.38 -5.77 -7.28
N ILE A 50 6.39 -5.75 -8.59
CA ILE A 50 6.20 -4.56 -9.42
C ILE A 50 4.76 -4.57 -9.92
N ASN A 51 4.03 -3.46 -9.74
CA ASN A 51 2.60 -3.37 -9.98
C ASN A 51 2.20 -3.70 -11.43
N GLY A 52 0.99 -4.23 -11.59
CA GLY A 52 0.45 -4.61 -12.89
C GLY A 52 1.11 -5.85 -13.50
N TYR A 53 0.84 -6.08 -14.79
CA TYR A 53 1.11 -7.35 -15.46
C TYR A 53 2.17 -7.28 -16.56
N ALA A 54 2.91 -6.16 -16.66
CA ALA A 54 4.04 -6.02 -17.58
C ALA A 54 5.19 -6.96 -17.19
N SER A 55 5.81 -7.60 -18.17
CA SER A 55 7.06 -8.32 -18.05
C SER A 55 8.23 -7.55 -18.69
N SER A 56 9.36 -8.21 -18.97
CA SER A 56 10.51 -7.57 -19.60
C SER A 56 10.18 -7.04 -20.99
N GLY A 57 10.55 -5.79 -21.27
CA GLY A 57 10.24 -5.07 -22.49
C GLY A 57 8.79 -4.54 -22.60
N GLU A 58 8.02 -4.64 -21.53
CA GLU A 58 6.62 -4.20 -21.48
C GLU A 58 6.44 -3.08 -20.44
N TRP A 59 5.30 -2.40 -20.53
CA TRP A 59 4.85 -1.46 -19.51
C TRP A 59 3.41 -1.77 -19.11
N SER A 60 3.02 -1.38 -17.92
CA SER A 60 1.63 -1.43 -17.42
C SER A 60 1.34 -0.23 -16.56
N ALA A 61 0.07 0.16 -16.50
CA ALA A 61 -0.39 1.20 -15.60
C ALA A 61 -1.54 0.67 -14.75
N THR A 62 -1.63 1.14 -13.52
CA THR A 62 -2.75 0.84 -12.63
C THR A 62 -3.35 2.10 -12.07
N ALA A 63 -4.62 2.02 -11.69
CA ALA A 63 -5.28 3.05 -10.91
C ALA A 63 -6.16 2.39 -9.85
N MET A 64 -6.15 2.95 -8.64
CA MET A 64 -6.86 2.39 -7.51
C MET A 64 -7.75 3.38 -6.79
N LEU A 65 -8.78 2.85 -6.16
CA LEU A 65 -9.60 3.52 -5.15
C LEU A 65 -9.66 2.63 -3.92
N THR A 66 -9.27 3.18 -2.78
CA THR A 66 -9.32 2.46 -1.50
C THR A 66 -10.11 3.27 -0.48
N SER A 67 -10.88 2.56 0.33
CA SER A 67 -11.58 3.11 1.49
C SER A 67 -11.31 2.21 2.70
N VAL A 68 -10.90 2.83 3.80
CA VAL A 68 -10.77 2.19 5.11
C VAL A 68 -11.71 2.93 6.06
N SER A 69 -12.49 2.20 6.84
CA SER A 69 -13.38 2.76 7.85
C SER A 69 -13.18 1.99 9.14
N VAL A 70 -12.75 2.69 10.17
CA VAL A 70 -12.55 2.18 11.54
C VAL A 70 -13.46 2.93 12.51
N ASP A 71 -13.36 2.65 13.80
CA ASP A 71 -14.34 3.15 14.78
C ASP A 71 -14.48 4.68 14.81
N ASP A 72 -13.37 5.42 14.83
CA ASP A 72 -13.36 6.87 14.96
C ASP A 72 -12.89 7.63 13.72
N PHE A 73 -12.41 6.91 12.69
CA PHE A 73 -11.72 7.50 11.53
C PHE A 73 -12.09 6.79 10.23
N SER A 74 -11.95 7.53 9.13
CA SER A 74 -11.99 6.92 7.81
C SER A 74 -10.90 7.47 6.90
N LEU A 75 -10.36 6.60 6.03
CA LEU A 75 -9.32 6.93 5.05
C LEU A 75 -9.82 6.64 3.65
N ARG A 76 -9.69 7.59 2.75
CA ARG A 76 -9.91 7.42 1.31
C ARG A 76 -8.60 7.64 0.58
N VAL A 77 -8.29 6.75 -0.35
CA VAL A 77 -7.08 6.83 -1.16
C VAL A 77 -7.43 6.73 -2.63
N VAL A 78 -6.85 7.62 -3.42
CA VAL A 78 -6.84 7.54 -4.88
C VAL A 78 -5.40 7.45 -5.31
N GLY A 79 -5.05 6.45 -6.10
CA GLY A 79 -3.68 6.27 -6.53
C GLY A 79 -3.57 5.76 -7.96
N ALA A 80 -2.36 5.88 -8.50
CA ALA A 80 -1.99 5.32 -9.79
C ALA A 80 -0.53 4.90 -9.78
N SER A 81 -0.19 3.91 -10.61
CA SER A 81 1.20 3.52 -10.83
C SER A 81 1.50 3.26 -12.30
N LEU A 82 2.77 3.37 -12.65
CA LEU A 82 3.34 3.00 -13.94
C LEU A 82 4.50 2.04 -13.68
N ALA A 83 4.42 0.85 -14.25
CA ALA A 83 5.48 -0.15 -14.22
C ALA A 83 6.15 -0.26 -15.59
N ILE A 84 7.47 -0.37 -15.60
CA ILE A 84 8.28 -0.47 -16.81
C ILE A 84 9.23 -1.66 -16.65
N ASP A 85 9.23 -2.54 -17.65
CA ASP A 85 10.21 -3.64 -17.79
C ASP A 85 10.17 -4.64 -16.62
N ASN A 86 9.03 -4.73 -15.89
CA ASN A 86 8.94 -5.49 -14.63
C ASN A 86 10.11 -5.19 -13.67
N ARG A 87 10.62 -3.97 -13.71
CA ARG A 87 11.81 -3.55 -12.99
C ARG A 87 11.66 -2.23 -12.25
N PHE A 88 10.99 -1.27 -12.86
CA PHE A 88 10.70 0.03 -12.27
C PHE A 88 9.20 0.17 -12.03
N GLU A 89 8.85 0.76 -10.91
CA GLU A 89 7.50 1.19 -10.57
C GLU A 89 7.57 2.64 -10.10
N PHE A 90 6.74 3.50 -10.70
CA PHE A 90 6.49 4.86 -10.26
C PHE A 90 5.07 4.92 -9.75
N SER A 91 4.83 5.45 -8.58
CA SER A 91 3.50 5.53 -7.98
C SER A 91 3.18 6.91 -7.45
N ILE A 92 1.91 7.25 -7.49
CA ILE A 92 1.35 8.43 -6.83
C ILE A 92 0.11 8.02 -6.05
N ALA A 93 -0.09 8.61 -4.88
CA ALA A 93 -1.33 8.44 -4.12
C ALA A 93 -1.71 9.75 -3.43
N LYS A 94 -3.00 9.99 -3.34
CA LYS A 94 -3.62 11.03 -2.51
C LYS A 94 -4.44 10.34 -1.43
N GLN A 95 -4.10 10.63 -0.20
CA GLN A 95 -4.85 10.19 0.97
C GLN A 95 -5.71 11.34 1.50
N THR A 96 -6.94 11.03 1.89
CA THR A 96 -7.83 11.92 2.63
C THR A 96 -8.30 11.15 3.86
N PHE A 97 -7.90 11.62 5.02
CA PHE A 97 -8.20 11.02 6.31
C PHE A 97 -9.22 11.88 7.04
N ASP A 98 -10.45 11.38 7.16
CA ASP A 98 -11.53 12.05 7.84
C ASP A 98 -11.41 11.78 9.36
N LEU A 99 -11.47 12.85 10.14
CA LEU A 99 -11.47 12.83 11.60
C LEU A 99 -12.93 12.78 12.09
N ASP A 100 -13.61 11.64 11.84
CA ASP A 100 -15.08 11.52 12.00
C ASP A 100 -15.55 11.98 13.40
N SER A 101 -14.84 11.59 14.46
CA SER A 101 -15.18 11.94 15.85
C SER A 101 -14.76 13.36 16.27
N LEU A 102 -13.77 13.96 15.61
CA LEU A 102 -13.21 15.28 15.96
C LEU A 102 -13.69 16.39 15.03
N GLY A 103 -14.12 16.02 13.84
CA GLY A 103 -14.44 16.92 12.74
C GLY A 103 -13.20 17.45 12.02
N GLY A 104 -13.27 17.50 10.69
CA GLY A 104 -12.18 17.92 9.81
C GLY A 104 -11.55 16.78 9.03
N GLU A 105 -10.58 17.10 8.20
CA GLU A 105 -9.85 16.12 7.39
C GLU A 105 -8.35 16.45 7.35
N LEU A 106 -7.51 15.43 7.25
CA LEU A 106 -6.09 15.53 6.94
C LEU A 106 -5.84 14.97 5.55
N GLY A 107 -5.04 15.68 4.76
CA GLY A 107 -4.63 15.24 3.43
C GLY A 107 -3.15 14.98 3.34
N GLN A 108 -2.76 13.99 2.52
CA GLN A 108 -1.37 13.69 2.22
C GLN A 108 -1.18 13.29 0.76
N ASP A 109 -0.18 13.86 0.12
CA ASP A 109 0.31 13.42 -1.19
C ASP A 109 1.53 12.51 -1.03
N ILE A 110 1.56 11.43 -1.82
CA ILE A 110 2.64 10.45 -1.83
C ILE A 110 3.15 10.27 -3.26
N VAL A 111 4.47 10.32 -3.43
CA VAL A 111 5.13 9.97 -4.69
C VAL A 111 6.14 8.87 -4.40
N GLY A 112 6.06 7.74 -5.09
CA GLY A 112 6.89 6.57 -4.87
C GLY A 112 7.69 6.15 -6.10
N VAL A 113 8.84 5.53 -5.84
CA VAL A 113 9.65 4.83 -6.83
C VAL A 113 10.07 3.49 -6.22
N LYS A 114 9.89 2.40 -6.96
CA LYS A 114 10.38 1.08 -6.57
C LYS A 114 11.25 0.49 -7.69
N TYR A 115 12.32 -0.15 -7.32
CA TYR A 115 13.27 -0.77 -8.24
C TYR A 115 13.53 -2.22 -7.85
N LYS A 116 13.34 -3.16 -8.80
CA LYS A 116 13.69 -4.57 -8.62
C LYS A 116 15.19 -4.76 -8.72
N LEU A 117 15.80 -5.13 -7.59
CA LEU A 117 17.24 -5.34 -7.47
C LEU A 117 17.66 -6.68 -8.06
N ALA A 118 17.00 -7.76 -7.63
CA ALA A 118 17.37 -9.14 -7.97
C ALA A 118 16.22 -10.12 -7.72
N GLY A 119 16.41 -11.36 -8.16
CA GLY A 119 15.50 -12.48 -7.89
C GLY A 119 14.19 -12.40 -8.68
N GLU A 120 13.36 -13.39 -8.47
CA GLU A 120 12.04 -13.52 -9.09
C GLU A 120 11.03 -14.10 -8.10
N LEU A 121 9.79 -13.66 -8.21
CA LEU A 121 8.70 -14.10 -7.33
C LEU A 121 8.48 -15.62 -7.44
N LEU A 122 8.55 -16.18 -8.66
CA LEU A 122 8.13 -17.56 -8.97
C LEU A 122 9.33 -18.50 -9.11
N TYR A 123 10.13 -18.36 -10.15
CA TYR A 123 11.01 -19.44 -10.66
C TYR A 123 12.47 -19.34 -10.21
N SER A 124 12.89 -18.27 -9.54
CA SER A 124 14.24 -18.13 -9.01
C SER A 124 14.41 -18.84 -7.65
N ALA A 125 15.58 -19.32 -7.33
CA ALA A 125 15.90 -19.82 -5.98
C ALA A 125 15.90 -18.70 -4.92
N ILE A 126 16.31 -17.48 -5.31
CA ILE A 126 16.31 -16.30 -4.44
C ILE A 126 14.96 -15.56 -4.55
N PRO A 127 14.46 -14.98 -3.45
CA PRO A 127 13.25 -14.16 -3.49
C PRO A 127 13.44 -12.95 -4.40
N GLN A 128 12.35 -12.40 -4.91
CA GLN A 128 12.38 -11.09 -5.55
C GLN A 128 12.68 -10.04 -4.50
N LEU A 129 13.69 -9.21 -4.77
CA LEU A 129 14.15 -8.12 -3.90
C LEU A 129 13.91 -6.79 -4.58
N THR A 130 13.36 -5.83 -3.84
CA THR A 130 13.15 -4.46 -4.32
C THR A 130 13.63 -3.43 -3.31
N LEU A 131 14.07 -2.29 -3.82
CA LEU A 131 14.29 -1.06 -3.07
C LEU A 131 13.17 -0.09 -3.43
N GLY A 132 12.50 0.50 -2.43
CA GLY A 132 11.48 1.52 -2.61
C GLY A 132 11.83 2.81 -1.87
N LEU A 133 11.44 3.93 -2.45
CA LEU A 133 11.49 5.27 -1.88
C LEU A 133 10.10 5.89 -1.99
N GLN A 134 9.63 6.57 -0.95
CA GLN A 134 8.35 7.27 -0.92
C GLN A 134 8.54 8.65 -0.31
N TYR A 135 8.35 9.69 -1.12
CA TYR A 135 8.23 11.05 -0.62
C TYR A 135 6.77 11.33 -0.28
N LYS A 136 6.53 11.85 0.89
CA LYS A 136 5.20 12.12 1.44
C LYS A 136 5.12 13.55 1.93
N ARG A 137 3.99 14.21 1.73
CA ARG A 137 3.74 15.57 2.19
C ARG A 137 2.30 15.75 2.63
N VAL A 138 2.09 16.31 3.81
CA VAL A 138 0.75 16.69 4.30
C VAL A 138 0.28 18.00 3.66
N ASP A 139 -1.02 18.14 3.46
CA ASP A 139 -1.63 19.33 2.85
C ASP A 139 -1.67 20.51 3.83
N ASP A 140 -1.92 20.23 5.12
CA ASP A 140 -2.00 21.20 6.19
C ASP A 140 -1.18 20.71 7.40
N PHE A 141 -0.21 21.50 7.80
CA PHE A 141 0.71 21.18 8.90
C PHE A 141 0.21 21.66 10.29
N THR A 142 -0.96 22.29 10.36
CA THR A 142 -1.47 22.87 11.61
C THR A 142 -1.68 21.82 12.70
N ILE A 143 -2.41 20.75 12.39
CA ILE A 143 -2.66 19.64 13.32
C ILE A 143 -1.38 18.83 13.59
N PRO A 144 -0.60 18.38 12.57
CA PRO A 144 0.67 17.69 12.80
C PRO A 144 1.63 18.47 13.68
N GLN A 145 1.78 19.78 13.47
CA GLN A 145 2.63 20.65 14.30
C GLN A 145 2.12 20.73 15.75
N ALA A 146 0.82 20.85 15.95
CA ALA A 146 0.22 20.93 17.27
C ALA A 146 0.43 19.66 18.11
N VAL A 147 0.56 18.49 17.47
CA VAL A 147 0.84 17.19 18.12
C VAL A 147 2.35 16.88 18.20
N GLY A 148 3.20 17.79 17.75
CA GLY A 148 4.66 17.73 17.97
C GLY A 148 5.50 17.30 16.77
N ALA A 149 4.92 17.15 15.58
CA ALA A 149 5.69 16.90 14.37
C ALA A 149 6.63 18.07 14.04
N GLN A 150 7.79 17.75 13.45
CA GLN A 150 8.82 18.73 13.09
C GLN A 150 8.67 19.21 11.66
N ASP A 151 8.32 18.32 10.74
CA ASP A 151 8.27 18.56 9.30
C ASP A 151 6.91 18.18 8.69
N ASP A 152 6.50 18.94 7.67
CA ASP A 152 5.30 18.68 6.87
C ASP A 152 5.50 17.58 5.82
N SER A 153 6.74 17.17 5.60
CA SER A 153 7.12 16.22 4.57
C SER A 153 8.28 15.34 5.01
N GLY A 154 8.39 14.16 4.40
CA GLY A 154 9.46 13.22 4.70
C GLY A 154 9.69 12.22 3.59
N LEU A 155 10.79 11.48 3.70
CA LEU A 155 11.18 10.43 2.80
C LEU A 155 11.26 9.11 3.56
N ASP A 156 10.49 8.11 3.12
CA ASP A 156 10.63 6.74 3.56
C ASP A 156 11.49 5.96 2.56
N ALA A 157 12.35 5.09 3.05
CA ALA A 157 13.11 4.14 2.25
C ALA A 157 12.84 2.72 2.76
N TYR A 158 12.61 1.75 1.87
CA TYR A 158 12.40 0.38 2.28
C TYR A 158 13.04 -0.64 1.33
N VAL A 159 13.36 -1.80 1.87
CA VAL A 159 13.74 -2.98 1.12
C VAL A 159 12.70 -4.06 1.39
N ALA A 160 12.16 -4.64 0.33
CA ALA A 160 11.19 -5.73 0.41
C ALA A 160 11.73 -7.00 -0.26
N ALA A 161 11.33 -8.15 0.28
CA ALA A 161 11.63 -9.47 -0.24
C ALA A 161 10.33 -10.28 -0.33
N SER A 162 9.97 -10.77 -1.53
CA SER A 162 8.77 -11.60 -1.72
C SER A 162 9.10 -12.90 -2.43
N LYS A 163 8.44 -13.98 -2.02
CA LYS A 163 8.58 -15.29 -2.64
C LYS A 163 7.25 -16.04 -2.63
N LEU A 164 6.92 -16.64 -3.78
CA LEU A 164 5.83 -17.61 -3.89
C LEU A 164 6.40 -19.02 -3.81
N PHE A 165 5.85 -19.81 -2.92
CA PHE A 165 6.14 -21.23 -2.74
C PHE A 165 5.00 -22.04 -3.33
N PHE A 166 5.32 -22.89 -4.31
CA PHE A 166 4.33 -23.77 -4.93
C PHE A 166 4.00 -24.94 -4.01
N ASP A 167 2.72 -25.32 -3.98
CA ASP A 167 2.20 -26.47 -3.22
C ASP A 167 2.60 -26.50 -1.74
N ALA A 168 2.85 -25.32 -1.14
CA ALA A 168 3.43 -25.19 0.19
C ALA A 168 2.49 -25.63 1.32
N ILE A 169 1.18 -25.39 1.19
CA ILE A 169 0.18 -25.73 2.21
C ILE A 169 -1.01 -26.40 1.53
N ALA A 170 -1.21 -27.70 1.81
CA ALA A 170 -2.32 -28.50 1.30
C ALA A 170 -2.50 -28.40 -0.24
N GLY A 171 -1.38 -28.41 -1.00
CA GLY A 171 -1.38 -28.30 -2.45
C GLY A 171 -1.72 -26.91 -2.97
N ARG A 172 -1.59 -25.87 -2.14
CA ARG A 172 -1.83 -24.47 -2.51
C ARG A 172 -0.55 -23.66 -2.42
N ASN A 173 -0.49 -22.63 -3.24
CA ASN A 173 0.66 -21.73 -3.30
C ASN A 173 0.62 -20.74 -2.15
N LEU A 174 1.76 -20.51 -1.50
CA LEU A 174 1.94 -19.57 -0.40
C LEU A 174 2.89 -18.45 -0.83
N LEU A 175 2.42 -17.21 -0.78
CA LEU A 175 3.27 -16.03 -0.93
C LEU A 175 3.69 -15.55 0.47
N LEU A 176 4.99 -15.32 0.64
CA LEU A 176 5.54 -14.64 1.81
C LEU A 176 6.23 -13.35 1.39
N ASN A 177 6.05 -12.31 2.20
CA ASN A 177 6.75 -11.04 2.04
C ASN A 177 7.30 -10.56 3.38
N ALA A 178 8.48 -9.96 3.34
CA ALA A 178 9.11 -9.26 4.45
C ALA A 178 9.67 -7.93 3.94
N THR A 179 9.42 -6.86 4.68
CA THR A 179 9.84 -5.50 4.35
C THR A 179 10.46 -4.85 5.58
N VAL A 180 11.58 -4.17 5.38
CA VAL A 180 12.21 -3.32 6.39
C VAL A 180 12.20 -1.90 5.86
N ARG A 181 11.68 -0.96 6.64
CA ARG A 181 11.53 0.44 6.28
C ARG A 181 12.29 1.33 7.26
N ALA A 182 12.95 2.34 6.75
CA ALA A 182 13.43 3.50 7.50
C ALA A 182 12.44 4.66 7.30
N THR A 183 11.90 5.20 8.37
CA THR A 183 10.87 6.24 8.31
C THR A 183 10.96 7.19 9.51
N LYS A 184 10.48 8.43 9.34
CA LYS A 184 10.19 9.41 10.42
C LYS A 184 8.69 9.71 10.49
N ALA A 185 7.88 8.99 9.73
CA ALA A 185 6.46 9.28 9.53
C ALA A 185 5.63 8.95 10.78
N ASN A 186 4.90 9.91 11.30
CA ASN A 186 3.86 9.70 12.30
C ASN A 186 2.56 9.32 11.60
N GLN A 187 1.89 8.24 12.02
CA GLN A 187 0.67 7.72 11.38
C GLN A 187 0.82 7.65 9.85
N ILE A 188 1.85 6.93 9.39
CA ILE A 188 2.22 6.81 7.95
C ILE A 188 2.51 8.14 7.24
N GLY A 189 2.64 9.24 7.97
CA GLY A 189 2.91 10.61 7.48
C GLY A 189 1.73 11.55 7.61
N LEU A 190 0.51 11.08 7.85
CA LEU A 190 -0.69 11.92 8.04
C LEU A 190 -0.56 12.89 9.22
N LEU A 191 0.19 12.52 10.26
CA LEU A 191 0.54 13.40 11.40
C LEU A 191 1.95 13.97 11.29
N GLY A 192 2.43 14.21 10.07
CA GLY A 192 3.74 14.80 9.80
C GLY A 192 4.91 13.87 10.09
N PHE A 193 6.11 14.44 10.25
CA PHE A 193 7.36 13.70 10.32
C PHE A 193 8.22 14.19 11.47
N GLY A 194 8.96 13.24 12.08
CA GLY A 194 9.80 13.54 13.24
C GLY A 194 9.02 13.95 14.49
N ASN A 195 9.75 14.20 15.56
CA ASN A 195 9.19 14.67 16.82
C ASN A 195 10.21 15.61 17.50
N THR A 196 9.75 16.49 18.38
CA THR A 196 10.59 17.40 19.17
C THR A 196 11.62 16.69 20.07
N LYS A 197 11.40 15.44 20.45
CA LYS A 197 12.29 14.65 21.31
C LYS A 197 13.25 13.78 20.52
N ASP A 198 12.83 13.26 19.38
CA ASP A 198 13.61 12.38 18.51
C ASP A 198 13.22 12.60 17.06
N ASP A 199 14.14 13.18 16.30
CA ASP A 199 14.02 13.40 14.86
C ASP A 199 14.82 12.36 14.04
N SER A 200 15.16 11.22 14.63
CA SER A 200 15.89 10.17 13.96
C SER A 200 14.97 9.26 13.12
N TYR A 201 15.53 8.62 12.08
CA TYR A 201 14.85 7.56 11.36
C TYR A 201 14.66 6.34 12.26
N GLN A 202 13.43 5.82 12.28
CA GLN A 202 13.09 4.56 12.93
C GLN A 202 13.08 3.44 11.90
N TRP A 203 13.64 2.29 12.30
CA TRP A 203 13.59 1.07 11.51
C TRP A 203 12.38 0.27 11.94
N VAL A 204 11.47 -0.01 11.01
CA VAL A 204 10.25 -0.77 11.26
C VAL A 204 10.19 -1.99 10.35
N PHE A 205 9.60 -3.06 10.86
CA PHE A 205 9.38 -4.32 10.15
C PHE A 205 7.93 -4.40 9.67
N GLU A 206 7.76 -4.91 8.45
CA GLU A 206 6.46 -5.18 7.87
C GLU A 206 6.49 -6.59 7.23
N GLY A 207 5.39 -7.32 7.30
CA GLY A 207 5.33 -8.68 6.77
C GLY A 207 3.95 -9.07 6.28
N SER A 208 3.92 -10.01 5.32
CA SER A 208 2.67 -10.54 4.79
C SER A 208 2.81 -12.02 4.47
N ALA A 209 1.71 -12.75 4.64
CA ALA A 209 1.56 -14.13 4.19
C ALA A 209 0.22 -14.27 3.47
N ALA A 210 0.21 -14.79 2.24
CA ALA A 210 -1.00 -14.98 1.46
C ALA A 210 -1.07 -16.38 0.86
N LEU A 211 -2.14 -17.10 1.15
CA LEU A 211 -2.42 -18.42 0.59
C LEU A 211 -3.37 -18.28 -0.61
N LEU A 212 -2.95 -18.73 -1.78
CA LEU A 212 -3.80 -18.77 -2.95
C LEU A 212 -4.82 -19.91 -2.81
N LEU A 213 -6.10 -19.55 -2.62
CA LEU A 213 -7.21 -20.52 -2.57
C LEU A 213 -7.54 -21.06 -3.95
N THR A 214 -7.39 -20.23 -4.97
CA THR A 214 -7.48 -20.55 -6.41
C THR A 214 -6.41 -19.76 -7.15
N ASP A 215 -6.34 -19.86 -8.48
CA ASP A 215 -5.39 -19.08 -9.28
C ASP A 215 -5.62 -17.56 -9.21
N ASN A 216 -6.82 -17.15 -8.79
CA ASN A 216 -7.23 -15.75 -8.79
C ASN A 216 -7.85 -15.27 -7.46
N LEU A 217 -7.84 -16.09 -6.42
CA LEU A 217 -8.35 -15.74 -5.10
C LEU A 217 -7.32 -16.10 -4.03
N ALA A 218 -6.94 -15.14 -3.21
CA ALA A 218 -6.02 -15.33 -2.10
C ALA A 218 -6.62 -14.84 -0.78
N ILE A 219 -6.33 -15.54 0.31
CA ILE A 219 -6.54 -15.07 1.68
C ILE A 219 -5.17 -14.84 2.32
N GLY A 220 -5.02 -13.79 3.10
CA GLY A 220 -3.75 -13.49 3.73
C GLY A 220 -3.87 -12.70 5.02
N TYR A 221 -2.72 -12.48 5.60
CA TYR A 221 -2.51 -11.70 6.81
C TYR A 221 -1.35 -10.73 6.56
N GLU A 222 -1.50 -9.48 7.02
CA GLU A 222 -0.46 -8.48 7.02
C GLU A 222 -0.21 -7.96 8.43
N TYR A 223 1.03 -7.63 8.70
CA TYR A 223 1.49 -6.96 9.91
C TYR A 223 2.41 -5.81 9.50
N ARG A 224 2.18 -4.62 10.07
CA ARG A 224 2.99 -3.44 9.86
C ARG A 224 3.28 -2.76 11.19
N GLN A 225 4.55 -2.71 11.53
CA GLN A 225 5.03 -1.99 12.68
C GLN A 225 4.90 -0.47 12.46
N LYS A 226 4.46 0.25 13.50
CA LYS A 226 4.41 1.72 13.49
C LYS A 226 5.56 2.30 14.31
N PRO A 227 6.16 3.44 13.86
CA PRO A 227 6.99 4.23 14.73
C PRO A 227 6.17 4.82 15.89
N ASP A 228 6.64 4.66 17.12
CA ASP A 228 6.03 5.26 18.32
C ASP A 228 6.80 6.52 18.72
N GLN A 229 6.63 7.59 17.91
CA GLN A 229 7.34 8.86 18.08
C GLN A 229 6.45 9.98 18.63
N LEU A 230 5.14 9.82 18.65
CA LEU A 230 4.21 10.82 19.18
C LEU A 230 4.33 10.89 20.70
N SER A 231 4.68 12.07 21.24
CA SER A 231 4.96 12.23 22.68
C SER A 231 3.72 12.20 23.57
N PHE A 232 2.53 12.29 23.00
CA PHE A 232 1.26 12.39 23.71
C PHE A 232 0.43 11.12 23.69
N ALA A 233 0.77 10.14 22.83
CA ALA A 233 0.05 8.88 22.67
C ALA A 233 1.01 7.76 22.38
N THR A 234 0.73 6.55 22.87
CA THR A 234 1.41 5.31 22.48
C THR A 234 0.79 4.77 21.20
N GLU A 235 1.61 4.34 20.28
CA GLU A 235 1.18 3.84 18.98
C GLU A 235 1.29 2.31 18.92
N ASN A 236 0.20 1.62 18.60
CA ASN A 236 0.18 0.19 18.40
C ASN A 236 0.29 -0.15 16.91
N ASP A 237 0.88 -1.31 16.62
CA ASP A 237 1.12 -1.78 15.25
C ASP A 237 -0.18 -2.12 14.51
N TRP A 238 -0.12 -2.11 13.19
CA TRP A 238 -1.23 -2.45 12.30
C TRP A 238 -1.19 -3.91 11.90
N GLN A 239 -2.37 -4.48 11.76
CA GLN A 239 -2.55 -5.81 11.21
C GLN A 239 -3.88 -5.93 10.49
N ASP A 240 -3.97 -6.85 9.55
CA ASP A 240 -5.21 -7.21 8.90
C ASP A 240 -5.27 -8.68 8.46
N ILE A 241 -6.50 -9.12 8.20
CA ILE A 241 -6.77 -10.35 7.46
C ILE A 241 -7.50 -9.93 6.19
N PHE A 242 -6.93 -10.23 5.03
CA PHE A 242 -7.45 -9.82 3.74
C PHE A 242 -7.90 -10.97 2.86
N LEU A 243 -8.82 -10.66 1.95
CA LEU A 243 -9.21 -11.47 0.82
C LEU A 243 -8.93 -10.66 -0.45
N ALA A 244 -8.07 -11.16 -1.33
CA ALA A 244 -7.75 -10.55 -2.61
C ALA A 244 -8.33 -11.37 -3.76
N TRP A 245 -9.20 -10.76 -4.55
CA TRP A 245 -9.81 -11.38 -5.72
C TRP A 245 -9.33 -10.67 -6.99
N PHE A 246 -8.54 -11.36 -7.78
CA PHE A 246 -8.09 -10.94 -9.10
C PHE A 246 -9.13 -11.41 -10.13
N VAL A 247 -10.16 -10.59 -10.37
CA VAL A 247 -11.27 -10.93 -11.28
C VAL A 247 -10.73 -11.32 -12.65
N ASN A 248 -9.77 -10.56 -13.13
CA ASN A 248 -8.96 -10.81 -14.32
C ASN A 248 -7.68 -9.95 -14.24
N LYS A 249 -6.88 -9.88 -15.31
CA LYS A 249 -5.66 -9.05 -15.33
C LYS A 249 -5.93 -7.52 -15.36
N HIS A 250 -7.18 -7.12 -15.54
CA HIS A 250 -7.56 -5.70 -15.61
C HIS A 250 -8.32 -5.20 -14.39
N LEU A 251 -8.74 -6.11 -13.50
CA LEU A 251 -9.54 -5.75 -12.33
C LEU A 251 -9.19 -6.65 -11.15
N SER A 252 -8.83 -6.05 -10.04
CA SER A 252 -8.70 -6.70 -8.74
C SER A 252 -9.52 -5.99 -7.67
N VAL A 253 -9.96 -6.75 -6.68
CA VAL A 253 -10.68 -6.27 -5.51
C VAL A 253 -10.03 -6.88 -4.28
N VAL A 254 -9.67 -6.05 -3.32
CA VAL A 254 -9.17 -6.48 -2.01
C VAL A 254 -10.11 -5.99 -0.94
N THR A 255 -10.48 -6.87 -0.02
CA THR A 255 -11.21 -6.50 1.20
C THR A 255 -10.47 -7.08 2.40
N ALA A 256 -10.43 -6.34 3.51
CA ALA A 256 -9.80 -6.79 4.73
C ALA A 256 -10.60 -6.35 5.95
N TYR A 257 -10.49 -7.12 7.03
CA TYR A 257 -10.77 -6.63 8.37
C TYR A 257 -9.45 -6.22 8.99
N THR A 258 -9.34 -4.95 9.34
CA THR A 258 -8.10 -4.32 9.78
C THR A 258 -8.21 -3.88 11.24
N ASP A 259 -7.11 -4.07 11.95
CA ASP A 259 -6.87 -3.52 13.27
C ASP A 259 -5.67 -2.56 13.16
N LEU A 260 -5.95 -1.27 13.25
CA LEU A 260 -4.96 -0.20 13.16
C LEU A 260 -4.44 0.22 14.55
N GLY A 261 -4.73 -0.59 15.58
CA GLY A 261 -4.29 -0.37 16.95
C GLY A 261 -4.81 0.94 17.52
N SER A 262 -3.91 1.83 17.89
CA SER A 262 -4.22 3.19 18.32
C SER A 262 -3.90 4.19 17.22
N ILE A 263 -4.72 5.23 17.09
CA ILE A 263 -4.49 6.37 16.19
C ILE A 263 -4.61 7.64 17.03
N ALA A 264 -3.49 8.34 17.24
CA ALA A 264 -3.45 9.61 17.97
C ALA A 264 -4.13 9.54 19.38
N GLY A 265 -3.96 8.42 20.08
CA GLY A 265 -4.53 8.18 21.41
C GLY A 265 -5.96 7.60 21.41
N TYR A 266 -6.59 7.41 20.28
CA TYR A 266 -7.83 6.66 20.11
C TYR A 266 -7.48 5.18 19.93
N GLU A 267 -7.79 4.37 20.92
CA GLU A 267 -7.46 2.94 20.94
C GLU A 267 -8.49 2.08 20.19
N ASN A 268 -8.11 0.83 19.87
CA ASN A 268 -8.99 -0.18 19.27
C ASN A 268 -9.60 0.24 17.93
N GLN A 269 -8.81 0.87 17.07
CA GLN A 269 -9.25 1.32 15.75
C GLN A 269 -9.37 0.14 14.79
N GLN A 270 -10.52 -0.52 14.78
CA GLN A 270 -10.80 -1.70 13.99
C GLN A 270 -11.89 -1.41 12.95
N GLY A 271 -11.84 -2.09 11.82
CA GLY A 271 -12.85 -1.91 10.80
C GLY A 271 -12.57 -2.57 9.45
N TRP A 272 -13.14 -2.01 8.40
CA TRP A 272 -13.11 -2.59 7.07
C TRP A 272 -12.27 -1.77 6.10
N TYR A 273 -11.50 -2.49 5.32
CA TYR A 273 -10.75 -2.01 4.17
C TYR A 273 -11.36 -2.59 2.89
N ILE A 274 -11.55 -1.76 1.88
CA ILE A 274 -11.97 -2.17 0.54
C ILE A 274 -11.14 -1.39 -0.47
N SER A 275 -10.52 -2.09 -1.42
CA SER A 275 -9.78 -1.50 -2.54
C SER A 275 -10.22 -2.12 -3.86
N ILE A 276 -10.34 -1.27 -4.87
CA ILE A 276 -10.59 -1.67 -6.26
C ILE A 276 -9.47 -1.10 -7.10
N GLU A 277 -8.81 -1.96 -7.88
CA GLU A 277 -7.74 -1.56 -8.79
C GLU A 277 -8.05 -2.00 -10.21
N GLY A 278 -7.88 -1.06 -11.13
CA GLY A 278 -7.88 -1.31 -12.57
C GLY A 278 -6.46 -1.31 -13.12
N ALA A 279 -6.13 -2.23 -14.05
CA ALA A 279 -4.82 -2.36 -14.70
C ALA A 279 -4.94 -2.42 -16.23
N LEU A 280 -3.95 -1.80 -16.90
CA LEU A 280 -3.73 -1.84 -18.35
C LEU A 280 -2.46 -2.63 -18.67
#